data_e92cdc8e0fed5a39e1ece1f753246d17
#
_entry.id   e92cdc8e0fed5a39e1ece1f753246d17
#
_cell.length_a   1.000
_cell.length_b   1.000
_cell.length_c   1.000
_cell.angle_alpha   90.00
_cell.angle_beta   90.00
_cell.angle_gamma   90.00
#
_symmetry.space_group_name_H-M   'P 1'
#
loop_
_entity.id
_entity.type
_entity.pdbx_description
1 polymer ?
#
loop_
_entity_poly.entity_id
_entity_poly.type
_entity_poly.pdbx_seq_one_letter_code
_entity_poly.pdbx_strand_id
1 'polypeptide(L)'
;MSRLPLLVLATAVLRALARDIPENVQDFYDANIGGDCANPLSDAFTDGQTSTANIVYCSDASTGAVYLKGPDGTYDDMDIDCDGLNASEGLCNNDPSGQSQTAFQSEVQEFGIADLDAHVHPYVVLGNEGEDPSFDPQSAGIQPLSVVAVVCNGQLIYGVWGDTNGGTSTGEASLALGQLCFGDDAVSGDNGHTEHDILYIAFPGDDAVPGSGADWTAATKEDFESSIQELGDSLVAGLGAEGQREVRGVRRWRGRGKN
;
A
#
# COMPACT_ATOMS: atom_id res chain seq x y z
N MET A 1 42.25 -15.73 -42.87
CA MET A 1 41.94 -14.71 -41.83
C MET A 1 40.43 -14.66 -41.66
N SER A 2 39.93 -15.42 -40.71
CA SER A 2 38.50 -15.55 -40.44
C SER A 2 38.09 -14.45 -39.42
N ARG A 3 37.17 -13.56 -39.80
CA ARG A 3 36.61 -12.55 -38.88
C ARG A 3 35.42 -13.15 -38.19
N LEU A 4 35.50 -13.40 -36.89
CA LEU A 4 34.34 -13.71 -36.03
C LEU A 4 33.49 -12.45 -35.88
N PRO A 5 32.15 -12.54 -36.04
CA PRO A 5 31.28 -11.44 -35.71
C PRO A 5 31.14 -11.35 -34.17
N LEU A 6 31.34 -10.14 -33.65
CA LEU A 6 31.07 -9.79 -32.25
C LEU A 6 29.56 -9.72 -32.05
N LEU A 7 29.02 -10.69 -31.34
CA LEU A 7 27.62 -10.66 -30.92
C LEU A 7 27.50 -9.70 -29.72
N VAL A 8 26.98 -8.51 -29.95
CA VAL A 8 26.64 -7.59 -28.87
C VAL A 8 25.29 -8.06 -28.26
N LEU A 9 25.38 -8.71 -27.10
CA LEU A 9 24.17 -8.92 -26.28
C LEU A 9 23.73 -7.56 -25.73
N ALA A 10 22.65 -7.01 -26.26
CA ALA A 10 21.94 -5.90 -25.62
C ALA A 10 21.19 -6.48 -24.43
N THR A 11 21.70 -6.30 -23.22
CA THR A 11 20.93 -6.48 -21.99
C THR A 11 19.91 -5.36 -21.93
N ALA A 12 18.66 -5.70 -22.21
CA ALA A 12 17.53 -4.81 -21.90
C ALA A 12 17.48 -4.73 -20.36
N VAL A 13 17.92 -3.62 -19.80
CA VAL A 13 17.60 -3.25 -18.42
C VAL A 13 16.10 -2.93 -18.45
N LEU A 14 15.25 -3.87 -18.02
CA LEU A 14 13.88 -3.52 -17.61
C LEU A 14 14.03 -2.58 -16.41
N ARG A 15 13.92 -1.29 -16.65
CA ARG A 15 13.58 -0.37 -15.58
C ARG A 15 12.14 -0.75 -15.21
N ALA A 16 11.88 -1.04 -13.94
CA ALA A 16 10.53 -1.01 -13.42
C ALA A 16 9.98 0.37 -13.80
N LEU A 17 9.09 0.39 -14.80
CA LEU A 17 8.41 1.61 -15.18
C LEU A 17 7.41 1.87 -14.05
N ALA A 18 7.46 3.05 -13.45
CA ALA A 18 6.41 3.54 -12.57
C ALA A 18 5.06 3.18 -13.21
N ARG A 19 4.22 2.45 -12.47
CA ARG A 19 2.92 2.02 -12.97
C ARG A 19 1.97 3.21 -12.95
N ASP A 20 1.40 3.51 -14.12
CA ASP A 20 0.34 4.52 -14.21
C ASP A 20 -0.84 4.12 -13.31
N ILE A 21 -1.45 5.10 -12.66
CA ILE A 21 -2.66 4.89 -11.85
C ILE A 21 -3.83 4.55 -12.81
N PRO A 22 -4.49 3.38 -12.69
CA PRO A 22 -5.68 3.06 -13.47
C PRO A 22 -6.81 4.09 -13.25
N GLU A 23 -7.61 4.36 -14.29
CA GLU A 23 -8.66 5.38 -14.25
C GLU A 23 -9.63 5.20 -13.05
N ASN A 24 -10.00 3.97 -12.75
CA ASN A 24 -10.91 3.69 -11.63
C ASN A 24 -10.25 3.91 -10.24
N VAL A 25 -8.94 3.73 -10.12
CA VAL A 25 -8.19 4.06 -8.90
C VAL A 25 -8.03 5.57 -8.77
N GLN A 26 -7.77 6.27 -9.88
CA GLN A 26 -7.75 7.74 -9.90
C GLN A 26 -9.13 8.32 -9.56
N ASP A 27 -10.21 7.75 -10.13
CA ASP A 27 -11.58 8.12 -9.79
C ASP A 27 -11.89 7.92 -8.29
N PHE A 28 -11.40 6.80 -7.71
CA PHE A 28 -11.52 6.54 -6.27
C PHE A 28 -10.75 7.58 -5.45
N TYR A 29 -9.51 7.88 -5.84
CA TYR A 29 -8.69 8.92 -5.21
C TYR A 29 -9.41 10.27 -5.24
N ASP A 30 -9.85 10.72 -6.40
CA ASP A 30 -10.48 12.03 -6.59
C ASP A 30 -11.84 12.14 -5.87
N ALA A 31 -12.59 11.04 -5.78
CA ALA A 31 -13.88 11.00 -5.12
C ALA A 31 -13.77 11.07 -3.59
N ASN A 32 -12.71 10.55 -3.02
CA ASN A 32 -12.55 10.43 -1.56
C ASN A 32 -11.59 11.47 -0.95
N ILE A 33 -10.81 12.22 -1.74
CA ILE A 33 -9.89 13.21 -1.19
C ILE A 33 -10.61 14.41 -0.56
N GLY A 34 -11.77 14.79 -1.12
CA GLY A 34 -12.58 15.91 -0.60
C GLY A 34 -13.51 15.50 0.52
N GLY A 35 -13.75 16.43 1.47
CA GLY A 35 -14.65 16.23 2.60
C GLY A 35 -14.10 15.30 3.68
N ASP A 36 -14.98 14.94 4.60
CA ASP A 36 -14.68 14.01 5.69
C ASP A 36 -14.94 12.55 5.26
N CYS A 37 -14.42 11.62 6.04
CA CYS A 37 -14.70 10.19 5.88
C CYS A 37 -16.20 9.90 5.99
N ALA A 38 -16.80 9.31 4.95
CA ALA A 38 -18.23 9.01 4.92
C ALA A 38 -18.63 7.84 5.83
N ASN A 39 -17.74 6.86 5.99
CA ASN A 39 -17.97 5.65 6.78
C ASN A 39 -16.74 5.37 7.65
N PRO A 40 -16.53 6.12 8.76
CA PRO A 40 -15.41 5.92 9.65
C PRO A 40 -15.51 4.58 10.39
N LEU A 41 -14.40 3.86 10.45
CA LEU A 41 -14.22 2.60 11.17
C LEU A 41 -13.55 2.80 12.52
N SER A 42 -12.94 3.96 12.75
CA SER A 42 -12.16 4.27 13.94
C SER A 42 -12.40 5.70 14.42
N ASP A 43 -11.98 6.00 15.64
CA ASP A 43 -11.64 7.35 16.06
C ASP A 43 -10.36 7.82 15.33
N ALA A 44 -10.01 9.10 15.49
CA ALA A 44 -8.91 9.69 14.73
C ALA A 44 -7.54 9.39 15.36
N PHE A 45 -6.56 9.08 14.51
CA PHE A 45 -5.15 8.88 14.82
C PHE A 45 -4.31 10.10 14.42
N THR A 46 -3.07 10.14 14.84
CA THR A 46 -2.07 11.12 14.41
C THR A 46 -1.29 10.60 13.19
N ASP A 47 -0.59 11.51 12.51
CA ASP A 47 0.35 11.22 11.43
C ASP A 47 1.77 10.89 11.93
N GLY A 48 1.98 10.69 13.22
CA GLY A 48 3.32 10.52 13.79
C GLY A 48 4.16 11.81 13.86
N GLN A 49 3.92 12.77 12.97
CA GLN A 49 4.66 14.04 12.88
C GLN A 49 4.10 15.11 13.83
N THR A 50 2.80 15.10 14.02
CA THR A 50 2.08 16.08 14.85
C THR A 50 1.28 15.39 15.95
N SER A 51 0.89 16.14 16.98
CA SER A 51 -0.01 15.65 18.03
C SER A 51 -1.48 15.80 17.67
N THR A 52 -1.81 16.17 16.42
CA THR A 52 -3.19 16.38 15.98
C THR A 52 -3.76 15.08 15.43
N ALA A 53 -4.71 14.49 16.15
CA ALA A 53 -5.43 13.33 15.70
C ALA A 53 -6.50 13.73 14.68
N ASN A 54 -6.29 13.41 13.41
CA ASN A 54 -7.18 13.77 12.30
C ASN A 54 -7.19 12.78 11.14
N ILE A 55 -6.48 11.67 11.25
CA ILE A 55 -6.48 10.57 10.27
C ILE A 55 -7.41 9.48 10.76
N VAL A 56 -8.27 8.93 9.91
CA VAL A 56 -9.21 7.87 10.27
C VAL A 56 -9.15 6.71 9.28
N TYR A 57 -9.41 5.50 9.76
CA TYR A 57 -9.72 4.37 8.89
C TYR A 57 -11.14 4.53 8.35
N CYS A 58 -11.26 4.50 7.04
CA CYS A 58 -12.51 4.68 6.30
C CYS A 58 -12.87 3.40 5.55
N SER A 59 -14.15 3.11 5.41
CA SER A 59 -14.64 2.04 4.54
C SER A 59 -15.33 2.60 3.30
N ASP A 60 -14.98 2.07 2.13
CA ASP A 60 -15.78 2.27 0.92
C ASP A 60 -17.05 1.42 0.97
N ALA A 61 -18.21 2.06 0.89
CA ALA A 61 -19.50 1.38 1.06
C ALA A 61 -19.83 0.37 -0.05
N SER A 62 -19.19 0.50 -1.22
CA SER A 62 -19.49 -0.35 -2.38
C SER A 62 -18.65 -1.64 -2.41
N THR A 63 -17.40 -1.56 -1.97
CA THR A 63 -16.44 -2.66 -2.04
C THR A 63 -16.04 -3.22 -0.67
N GLY A 64 -16.27 -2.44 0.39
CA GLY A 64 -15.75 -2.74 1.72
C GLY A 64 -14.25 -2.48 1.86
N ALA A 65 -13.58 -1.94 0.84
CA ALA A 65 -12.17 -1.57 0.93
C ALA A 65 -11.95 -0.57 2.06
N VAL A 66 -10.87 -0.75 2.81
CA VAL A 66 -10.47 0.10 3.93
C VAL A 66 -9.36 1.03 3.46
N TYR A 67 -9.46 2.31 3.76
CA TYR A 67 -8.44 3.29 3.39
C TYR A 67 -8.21 4.32 4.49
N LEU A 68 -6.99 4.87 4.56
CA LEU A 68 -6.66 5.97 5.47
C LEU A 68 -7.10 7.30 4.87
N LYS A 69 -7.74 8.14 5.68
CA LYS A 69 -8.32 9.42 5.26
C LYS A 69 -8.01 10.51 6.28
N GLY A 70 -7.30 11.54 5.82
CA GLY A 70 -7.10 12.78 6.53
C GLY A 70 -8.27 13.76 6.41
N PRO A 71 -8.13 14.99 6.90
CA PRO A 71 -9.09 16.07 6.71
C PRO A 71 -9.38 16.37 5.24
N ASP A 72 -10.38 17.25 4.97
CA ASP A 72 -10.72 17.68 3.62
C ASP A 72 -9.51 18.05 2.77
N GLY A 73 -9.40 17.42 1.64
CA GLY A 73 -8.30 17.62 0.69
C GLY A 73 -7.01 16.84 0.99
N THR A 74 -7.00 15.93 1.97
CA THR A 74 -5.80 15.16 2.35
C THR A 74 -6.10 13.68 2.55
N TYR A 75 -5.04 12.86 2.43
CA TYR A 75 -4.97 11.47 2.87
C TYR A 75 -4.04 11.34 4.09
N ASP A 76 -3.08 10.44 4.04
CA ASP A 76 -2.05 10.28 5.06
C ASP A 76 -0.67 10.62 4.47
N ASP A 77 0.35 10.63 5.27
CA ASP A 77 1.76 10.75 4.87
C ASP A 77 2.42 9.36 4.75
N MET A 78 3.74 9.28 4.72
CA MET A 78 4.47 8.01 4.75
C MET A 78 5.72 8.13 5.63
N ASP A 79 5.63 7.64 6.85
CA ASP A 79 6.78 7.35 7.69
C ASP A 79 7.40 6.01 7.30
N ILE A 80 8.71 5.85 7.52
CA ILE A 80 9.41 4.62 7.17
C ILE A 80 9.50 3.70 8.38
N ASP A 81 8.92 2.53 8.21
CA ASP A 81 9.00 1.42 9.14
C ASP A 81 10.08 0.42 8.68
N CYS A 82 10.98 0.10 9.59
CA CYS A 82 12.10 -0.81 9.36
C CYS A 82 12.00 -2.11 10.16
N ASP A 83 10.83 -2.46 10.67
CA ASP A 83 10.64 -3.67 11.47
C ASP A 83 10.92 -4.95 10.68
N GLY A 84 11.35 -6.00 11.38
CA GLY A 84 11.65 -7.31 10.82
C GLY A 84 13.14 -7.62 10.64
N LEU A 85 13.46 -8.37 9.58
CA LEU A 85 14.85 -8.73 9.28
C LEU A 85 15.66 -7.49 8.89
N ASN A 86 16.91 -7.45 9.36
CA ASN A 86 17.85 -6.37 9.04
C ASN A 86 17.40 -4.96 9.48
N ALA A 87 16.53 -4.87 10.48
CA ALA A 87 15.93 -3.64 11.00
C ALA A 87 16.93 -2.50 11.35
N SER A 88 18.21 -2.83 11.58
CA SER A 88 19.25 -1.85 11.92
C SER A 88 20.33 -1.73 10.83
N GLU A 89 20.10 -2.21 9.63
CA GLU A 89 21.07 -2.21 8.54
C GLU A 89 20.75 -1.14 7.48
N GLY A 90 21.75 -0.77 6.68
CA GLY A 90 21.59 0.13 5.56
C GLY A 90 20.91 1.45 5.92
N LEU A 91 19.89 1.83 5.17
CA LEU A 91 19.09 3.04 5.40
C LEU A 91 18.07 2.89 6.56
N CYS A 92 17.95 1.70 7.14
CA CYS A 92 17.18 1.45 8.36
C CYS A 92 17.98 1.68 9.66
N ASN A 93 19.28 1.95 9.59
CA ASN A 93 20.13 2.07 10.78
C ASN A 93 19.80 3.29 11.68
N ASN A 94 19.03 4.20 11.20
CA ASN A 94 18.60 5.43 11.87
C ASN A 94 17.09 5.45 12.21
N ASP A 95 16.37 4.36 12.01
CA ASP A 95 15.01 4.21 12.52
C ASP A 95 15.04 4.12 14.06
N PRO A 96 14.46 5.11 14.78
CA PRO A 96 14.49 5.13 16.24
C PRO A 96 13.53 4.12 16.88
N SER A 97 12.56 3.60 16.14
CA SER A 97 11.49 2.69 16.57
C SER A 97 11.66 1.26 16.07
N GLY A 98 12.60 1.03 15.12
CA GLY A 98 12.78 -0.25 14.44
C GLY A 98 12.95 -1.44 15.37
N GLN A 99 12.14 -2.46 15.17
CA GLN A 99 12.10 -3.70 15.93
C GLN A 99 12.63 -4.87 15.10
N SER A 100 13.16 -5.90 15.76
CA SER A 100 13.76 -7.05 15.09
C SER A 100 12.75 -8.06 14.54
N GLN A 101 11.44 -7.75 14.60
CA GLN A 101 10.37 -8.61 14.10
C GLN A 101 9.16 -7.77 13.74
N THR A 102 8.40 -8.22 12.70
CA THR A 102 7.09 -7.69 12.36
C THR A 102 5.98 -8.42 13.14
N ALA A 103 4.79 -7.83 13.17
CA ALA A 103 3.62 -8.44 13.80
C ALA A 103 3.25 -9.80 13.16
N PHE A 104 3.54 -10.00 11.88
CA PHE A 104 3.17 -11.21 11.12
C PHE A 104 4.34 -12.15 10.83
N GLN A 105 5.39 -12.12 11.67
CA GLN A 105 6.52 -13.04 11.57
C GLN A 105 6.08 -14.51 11.49
N SER A 106 5.10 -14.92 12.31
CA SER A 106 4.64 -16.31 12.33
C SER A 106 3.96 -16.72 11.03
N GLU A 107 3.22 -15.81 10.41
CA GLU A 107 2.49 -16.02 9.17
C GLU A 107 3.45 -16.17 7.98
N VAL A 108 4.47 -15.32 7.89
CA VAL A 108 5.44 -15.41 6.78
C VAL A 108 6.39 -16.58 6.89
N GLN A 109 6.61 -17.14 8.09
CA GLN A 109 7.38 -18.36 8.30
C GLN A 109 6.75 -19.58 7.58
N GLU A 110 5.44 -19.59 7.38
CA GLU A 110 4.75 -20.61 6.56
C GLU A 110 5.20 -20.60 5.10
N PHE A 111 5.72 -19.47 4.60
CA PHE A 111 6.23 -19.30 3.26
C PHE A 111 7.75 -19.44 3.14
N GLY A 112 8.43 -19.84 4.23
CA GLY A 112 9.84 -20.23 4.24
C GLY A 112 10.84 -19.11 4.47
N ILE A 113 10.41 -17.92 4.84
CA ILE A 113 11.27 -16.82 5.31
C ILE A 113 11.17 -16.69 6.83
N ALA A 114 12.19 -16.13 7.47
CA ALA A 114 12.21 -15.97 8.93
C ALA A 114 11.32 -14.82 9.40
N ASP A 115 11.23 -13.76 8.61
CA ASP A 115 10.38 -12.58 8.80
C ASP A 115 10.38 -11.73 7.50
N LEU A 116 9.57 -10.68 7.44
CA LEU A 116 9.70 -9.65 6.41
C LEU A 116 11.02 -8.89 6.58
N ASP A 117 11.54 -8.37 5.48
CA ASP A 117 12.70 -7.48 5.42
C ASP A 117 12.27 -6.17 4.78
N ALA A 118 12.30 -5.09 5.55
CA ALA A 118 11.87 -3.77 5.10
C ALA A 118 12.65 -3.25 3.88
N HIS A 119 13.83 -3.81 3.56
CA HIS A 119 14.60 -3.46 2.37
C HIS A 119 14.10 -4.16 1.08
N VAL A 120 13.34 -5.26 1.23
CA VAL A 120 12.98 -6.16 0.12
C VAL A 120 11.47 -6.31 -0.02
N HIS A 121 10.74 -6.38 1.08
CA HIS A 121 9.31 -6.61 1.09
C HIS A 121 8.55 -5.27 1.21
N PRO A 122 7.93 -4.74 0.13
CA PRO A 122 6.98 -3.66 0.26
C PRO A 122 5.82 -4.07 1.17
N TYR A 123 5.76 -3.47 2.36
CA TYR A 123 4.64 -3.66 3.28
C TYR A 123 4.14 -2.31 3.83
N VAL A 124 2.91 -2.34 4.33
CA VAL A 124 2.23 -1.23 4.99
C VAL A 124 1.92 -1.64 6.42
N VAL A 125 2.04 -0.71 7.34
CA VAL A 125 1.60 -0.85 8.73
C VAL A 125 0.15 -0.42 8.83
N LEU A 126 -0.74 -1.33 9.20
CA LEU A 126 -2.17 -1.04 9.41
C LEU A 126 -2.61 -1.61 10.75
N GLY A 127 -3.56 -0.92 11.37
CA GLY A 127 -4.02 -1.25 12.71
C GLY A 127 -3.18 -0.58 13.79
N ASN A 128 -3.79 -0.40 14.95
CA ASN A 128 -3.19 0.25 16.09
C ASN A 128 -3.58 -0.50 17.37
N GLU A 129 -2.59 -0.96 18.13
CA GLU A 129 -2.77 -1.78 19.31
C GLU A 129 -2.16 -1.11 20.57
N GLY A 130 -2.64 -1.49 21.73
CA GLY A 130 -1.99 -1.15 23.01
C GLY A 130 -2.38 0.21 23.59
N GLU A 131 -2.82 1.18 22.80
CA GLU A 131 -3.25 2.52 23.21
C GLU A 131 -4.65 2.85 22.66
N ASP A 132 -5.24 3.93 23.15
CA ASP A 132 -6.55 4.43 22.70
C ASP A 132 -6.35 5.76 21.96
N PRO A 133 -6.85 5.92 20.69
CA PRO A 133 -7.70 4.99 19.95
C PRO A 133 -6.94 3.75 19.43
N SER A 134 -7.68 2.65 19.23
CA SER A 134 -7.19 1.43 18.62
C SER A 134 -8.06 1.03 17.44
N PHE A 135 -7.46 0.32 16.47
CA PHE A 135 -8.17 -0.24 15.32
C PHE A 135 -7.57 -1.59 14.93
N ASP A 136 -8.42 -2.61 14.85
CA ASP A 136 -8.04 -3.93 14.33
C ASP A 136 -8.57 -4.09 12.90
N PRO A 137 -7.71 -4.13 11.87
CA PRO A 137 -8.12 -4.33 10.47
C PRO A 137 -8.88 -5.63 10.25
N GLN A 138 -8.65 -6.68 11.03
CA GLN A 138 -9.39 -7.93 10.93
C GLN A 138 -10.87 -7.75 11.27
N SER A 139 -11.21 -6.78 12.12
CA SER A 139 -12.61 -6.43 12.40
C SER A 139 -13.35 -5.89 11.18
N ALA A 140 -12.62 -5.36 10.20
CA ALA A 140 -13.13 -4.90 8.90
C ALA A 140 -12.94 -5.96 7.79
N GLY A 141 -12.49 -7.18 8.13
CA GLY A 141 -12.32 -8.29 7.20
C GLY A 141 -10.97 -8.31 6.47
N ILE A 142 -10.04 -7.40 6.79
CA ILE A 142 -8.68 -7.43 6.24
C ILE A 142 -7.92 -8.56 6.92
N GLN A 143 -7.26 -9.41 6.15
CA GLN A 143 -6.46 -10.51 6.70
C GLN A 143 -4.98 -10.14 6.78
N PRO A 144 -4.22 -10.70 7.74
CA PRO A 144 -2.76 -10.59 7.73
C PRO A 144 -2.18 -10.92 6.35
N LEU A 145 -1.20 -10.14 5.91
CA LEU A 145 -0.55 -10.25 4.61
C LEU A 145 -1.46 -9.98 3.38
N SER A 146 -2.68 -9.45 3.57
CA SER A 146 -3.51 -8.98 2.45
C SER A 146 -2.76 -7.94 1.62
N VAL A 147 -2.96 -7.96 0.30
CA VAL A 147 -2.42 -6.92 -0.59
C VAL A 147 -3.04 -5.56 -0.25
N VAL A 148 -2.19 -4.56 -0.19
CA VAL A 148 -2.54 -3.14 -0.03
C VAL A 148 -2.09 -2.40 -1.29
N ALA A 149 -3.00 -1.63 -1.88
CA ALA A 149 -2.69 -0.73 -2.98
C ALA A 149 -2.33 0.65 -2.42
N VAL A 150 -1.20 1.21 -2.86
CA VAL A 150 -0.71 2.50 -2.39
C VAL A 150 -0.56 3.44 -3.58
N VAL A 151 -1.30 4.56 -3.55
CA VAL A 151 -1.14 5.65 -4.51
C VAL A 151 -0.19 6.68 -3.90
N CYS A 152 0.97 6.82 -4.50
CA CYS A 152 2.05 7.69 -4.03
C CYS A 152 2.81 8.29 -5.22
N ASN A 153 3.22 9.54 -5.14
CA ASN A 153 4.07 10.21 -6.15
C ASN A 153 3.56 10.00 -7.62
N GLY A 154 2.23 10.01 -7.80
CA GLY A 154 1.60 9.85 -9.13
C GLY A 154 1.68 8.44 -9.73
N GLN A 155 1.90 7.41 -8.93
CA GLN A 155 1.97 6.01 -9.35
C GLN A 155 1.22 5.10 -8.39
N LEU A 156 0.92 3.87 -8.84
CA LEU A 156 0.31 2.80 -8.05
C LEU A 156 1.35 1.75 -7.73
N ILE A 157 1.54 1.47 -6.44
CA ILE A 157 2.45 0.43 -5.91
C ILE A 157 1.62 -0.57 -5.09
N TYR A 158 2.01 -1.84 -5.12
CA TYR A 158 1.43 -2.85 -4.24
C TYR A 158 2.42 -3.26 -3.15
N GLY A 159 1.90 -3.39 -1.94
CA GLY A 159 2.55 -4.01 -0.81
C GLY A 159 1.60 -4.99 -0.13
N VAL A 160 1.99 -5.51 1.01
CA VAL A 160 1.12 -6.34 1.87
C VAL A 160 0.91 -5.64 3.21
N TRP A 161 -0.17 -5.92 3.92
CA TRP A 161 -0.28 -5.58 5.33
C TRP A 161 0.71 -6.45 6.11
N GLY A 162 1.87 -5.90 6.42
CA GLY A 162 2.99 -6.64 6.98
C GLY A 162 3.25 -6.38 8.46
N ASP A 163 2.72 -5.27 9.00
CA ASP A 163 2.94 -4.92 10.39
C ASP A 163 1.77 -4.14 11.00
N THR A 164 1.77 -4.01 12.33
CA THR A 164 0.76 -3.29 13.12
C THR A 164 1.45 -2.33 14.09
N ASN A 165 0.96 -1.07 14.15
CA ASN A 165 1.51 -0.05 15.01
C ASN A 165 1.13 -0.29 16.50
N GLY A 166 2.09 -0.17 17.39
CA GLY A 166 1.87 -0.23 18.85
C GLY A 166 1.39 1.08 19.49
N GLY A 167 1.21 2.14 18.70
CA GLY A 167 0.85 3.48 19.17
C GLY A 167 -0.40 4.05 18.49
N THR A 168 -0.49 5.39 18.43
CA THR A 168 -1.64 6.13 17.92
C THR A 168 -1.35 6.88 16.63
N SER A 169 -0.31 6.51 15.88
CA SER A 169 0.02 7.04 14.57
C SER A 169 -0.39 6.07 13.44
N THR A 170 -0.55 6.63 12.23
CA THR A 170 -0.79 5.93 10.98
C THR A 170 0.18 6.44 9.92
N GLY A 171 0.10 5.93 8.67
CA GLY A 171 0.93 6.42 7.59
C GLY A 171 2.31 5.77 7.52
N GLU A 172 2.49 4.56 8.03
CA GLU A 172 3.79 3.89 8.06
C GLU A 172 3.88 2.80 6.98
N ALA A 173 5.05 2.69 6.35
CA ALA A 173 5.35 1.67 5.35
C ALA A 173 6.83 1.31 5.33
N SER A 174 7.15 0.11 4.82
CA SER A 174 8.53 -0.36 4.72
C SER A 174 9.42 0.57 3.88
N LEU A 175 10.72 0.56 4.17
CA LEU A 175 11.72 1.23 3.35
C LEU A 175 11.60 0.86 1.85
N ALA A 176 11.35 -0.42 1.55
CA ALA A 176 11.16 -0.91 0.19
C ALA A 176 9.97 -0.22 -0.52
N LEU A 177 8.84 -0.06 0.17
CA LEU A 177 7.67 0.61 -0.38
C LEU A 177 7.95 2.10 -0.59
N GLY A 178 8.53 2.79 0.40
CA GLY A 178 8.93 4.18 0.27
C GLY A 178 9.89 4.41 -0.89
N GLN A 179 10.87 3.53 -1.09
CA GLN A 179 11.81 3.60 -2.22
C GLN A 179 11.13 3.36 -3.58
N LEU A 180 10.15 2.47 -3.67
CA LEU A 180 9.35 2.29 -4.89
C LEU A 180 8.54 3.54 -5.21
N CYS A 181 8.01 4.23 -4.20
CA CYS A 181 7.27 5.49 -4.38
C CYS A 181 8.15 6.66 -4.80
N PHE A 182 9.29 6.86 -4.15
CA PHE A 182 10.05 8.11 -4.21
C PHE A 182 11.47 7.97 -4.77
N GLY A 183 11.99 6.74 -4.85
CA GLY A 183 13.35 6.42 -5.29
C GLY A 183 14.29 6.04 -4.14
N ASP A 184 15.35 5.30 -4.49
CA ASP A 184 16.23 4.60 -3.54
C ASP A 184 16.91 5.51 -2.50
N ASP A 185 17.23 6.75 -2.86
CA ASP A 185 17.93 7.70 -2.01
C ASP A 185 17.01 8.76 -1.37
N ALA A 186 15.69 8.67 -1.59
CA ALA A 186 14.75 9.69 -1.16
C ALA A 186 14.27 9.52 0.28
N VAL A 187 14.30 8.29 0.79
CA VAL A 187 13.78 7.91 2.11
C VAL A 187 14.79 7.10 2.92
N SER A 188 14.67 7.13 4.23
CA SER A 188 15.46 6.34 5.20
C SER A 188 14.65 6.13 6.48
N GLY A 189 15.10 5.32 7.41
CA GLY A 189 14.35 4.99 8.63
C GLY A 189 13.92 6.19 9.49
N ASP A 190 14.55 7.36 9.35
CA ASP A 190 14.15 8.60 10.03
C ASP A 190 13.70 9.72 9.07
N ASN A 191 13.50 9.41 7.80
CA ASN A 191 13.11 10.37 6.77
C ASN A 191 12.13 9.76 5.78
N GLY A 192 10.86 10.01 5.99
CA GLY A 192 9.75 9.61 5.13
C GLY A 192 9.29 10.72 4.17
N HIS A 193 8.02 10.70 3.81
CA HIS A 193 7.33 11.69 3.00
C HIS A 193 6.24 12.33 3.85
N THR A 194 6.32 13.63 4.10
CA THR A 194 5.50 14.35 5.09
C THR A 194 4.27 15.04 4.50
N GLU A 195 4.09 15.05 3.18
CA GLU A 195 2.88 15.54 2.55
C GLU A 195 1.75 14.51 2.66
N HIS A 196 0.54 14.98 3.02
CA HIS A 196 -0.64 14.15 3.23
C HIS A 196 -1.36 13.85 1.91
N ASP A 197 -0.68 13.16 1.01
CA ASP A 197 -1.16 12.79 -0.34
C ASP A 197 -1.05 11.29 -0.67
N ILE A 198 -0.71 10.46 0.33
CA ILE A 198 -0.58 9.03 0.17
C ILE A 198 -1.90 8.32 0.49
N LEU A 199 -2.46 7.63 -0.50
CA LEU A 199 -3.66 6.83 -0.32
C LEU A 199 -3.29 5.35 -0.17
N TYR A 200 -3.56 4.78 1.01
CA TYR A 200 -3.45 3.36 1.31
C TYR A 200 -4.83 2.70 1.19
N ILE A 201 -4.96 1.61 0.43
CA ILE A 201 -6.22 0.89 0.21
C ILE A 201 -6.01 -0.59 0.51
N ALA A 202 -6.61 -1.11 1.57
CA ALA A 202 -6.63 -2.52 1.92
C ALA A 202 -7.95 -3.19 1.51
N PHE A 203 -7.89 -4.44 1.10
CA PHE A 203 -9.03 -5.18 0.55
C PHE A 203 -9.46 -6.29 1.51
N PRO A 204 -10.77 -6.39 1.85
CA PRO A 204 -11.28 -7.43 2.73
C PRO A 204 -11.38 -8.79 2.04
N GLY A 205 -11.29 -9.84 2.83
CA GLY A 205 -11.49 -11.23 2.42
C GLY A 205 -10.19 -11.99 2.17
N ASP A 206 -10.31 -13.33 2.24
CA ASP A 206 -9.17 -14.24 2.09
C ASP A 206 -8.55 -14.18 0.68
N ASP A 207 -9.35 -13.80 -0.32
CA ASP A 207 -8.90 -13.65 -1.70
C ASP A 207 -7.92 -12.49 -1.90
N ALA A 208 -7.77 -11.59 -0.91
CA ALA A 208 -6.79 -10.51 -0.93
C ALA A 208 -5.39 -10.95 -0.45
N VAL A 209 -5.26 -12.14 0.12
CA VAL A 209 -3.98 -12.68 0.62
C VAL A 209 -3.28 -13.43 -0.51
N PRO A 210 -2.05 -13.04 -0.92
CA PRO A 210 -1.35 -13.68 -2.03
C PRO A 210 -0.89 -15.11 -1.71
N GLY A 211 -0.74 -15.46 -0.42
CA GLY A 211 -0.30 -16.77 0.03
C GLY A 211 1.00 -17.20 -0.65
N SER A 212 1.04 -18.44 -1.16
CA SER A 212 2.19 -18.97 -1.91
C SER A 212 2.32 -18.40 -3.33
N GLY A 213 1.45 -17.49 -3.75
CA GLY A 213 1.53 -16.78 -5.03
C GLY A 213 2.55 -15.65 -5.02
N ALA A 214 2.88 -15.10 -3.85
CA ALA A 214 3.95 -14.12 -3.73
C ALA A 214 5.33 -14.80 -3.69
N ASP A 215 6.34 -14.14 -4.23
CA ASP A 215 7.76 -14.55 -4.09
C ASP A 215 8.35 -13.99 -2.80
N TRP A 216 8.03 -14.64 -1.67
CA TRP A 216 8.54 -14.26 -0.35
C TRP A 216 10.07 -14.35 -0.24
N THR A 217 10.73 -15.03 -1.19
CA THR A 217 12.19 -15.16 -1.25
C THR A 217 12.83 -14.24 -2.27
N ALA A 218 12.09 -13.29 -2.79
CA ALA A 218 12.58 -12.29 -3.74
C ALA A 218 13.88 -11.64 -3.26
N ALA A 219 14.75 -11.31 -4.20
CA ALA A 219 16.03 -10.68 -3.89
C ALA A 219 15.96 -9.14 -3.93
N THR A 220 14.89 -8.59 -4.53
CA THR A 220 14.66 -7.15 -4.67
C THR A 220 13.21 -6.78 -4.41
N LYS A 221 12.98 -5.53 -4.05
CA LYS A 221 11.63 -4.99 -3.83
C LYS A 221 10.78 -5.01 -5.10
N GLU A 222 11.42 -4.83 -6.25
CA GLU A 222 10.75 -4.86 -7.55
C GLU A 222 10.28 -6.29 -7.90
N ASP A 223 11.07 -7.30 -7.58
CA ASP A 223 10.71 -8.71 -7.81
C ASP A 223 9.55 -9.12 -6.89
N PHE A 224 9.59 -8.72 -5.60
CA PHE A 224 8.48 -8.99 -4.68
C PHE A 224 7.19 -8.30 -5.13
N GLU A 225 7.24 -6.98 -5.39
CA GLU A 225 6.07 -6.21 -5.84
C GLU A 225 5.48 -6.79 -7.13
N SER A 226 6.33 -7.15 -8.08
CA SER A 226 5.91 -7.78 -9.33
C SER A 226 5.21 -9.12 -9.12
N SER A 227 5.60 -9.89 -8.08
CA SER A 227 4.99 -11.20 -7.79
C SER A 227 3.55 -11.10 -7.28
N ILE A 228 3.17 -9.98 -6.66
CA ILE A 228 1.81 -9.72 -6.16
C ILE A 228 0.98 -8.83 -7.09
N GLN A 229 1.54 -8.38 -8.20
CA GLN A 229 0.92 -7.42 -9.10
C GLN A 229 -0.40 -7.91 -9.70
N GLU A 230 -0.46 -9.16 -10.19
CA GLU A 230 -1.68 -9.71 -10.82
C GLU A 230 -2.86 -9.73 -9.83
N LEU A 231 -2.58 -10.09 -8.57
CA LEU A 231 -3.58 -10.04 -7.51
C LEU A 231 -3.99 -8.59 -7.21
N GLY A 232 -3.04 -7.69 -7.04
CA GLY A 232 -3.30 -6.27 -6.81
C GLY A 232 -4.17 -5.65 -7.92
N ASP A 233 -3.82 -5.89 -9.19
CA ASP A 233 -4.59 -5.42 -10.34
C ASP A 233 -6.04 -5.95 -10.34
N SER A 234 -6.22 -7.21 -9.92
CA SER A 234 -7.55 -7.81 -9.78
C SER A 234 -8.38 -7.16 -8.67
N LEU A 235 -7.76 -6.86 -7.54
CA LEU A 235 -8.41 -6.22 -6.39
C LEU A 235 -8.82 -4.78 -6.71
N VAL A 236 -7.91 -3.99 -7.25
CA VAL A 236 -8.23 -2.59 -7.60
C VAL A 236 -9.24 -2.47 -8.74
N ALA A 237 -9.36 -3.48 -9.62
CA ALA A 237 -10.38 -3.49 -10.67
C ALA A 237 -11.82 -3.47 -10.12
N GLY A 238 -12.01 -3.86 -8.85
CA GLY A 238 -13.28 -3.77 -8.13
C GLY A 238 -13.65 -2.36 -7.69
N LEU A 239 -12.68 -1.47 -7.51
CA LEU A 239 -12.91 -0.10 -7.06
C LEU A 239 -13.74 0.69 -8.08
N GLY A 240 -14.74 1.42 -7.62
CA GLY A 240 -15.56 2.28 -8.48
C GLY A 240 -16.51 1.57 -9.46
N ALA A 241 -16.55 0.22 -9.48
CA ALA A 241 -17.33 -0.55 -10.46
C ALA A 241 -18.86 -0.29 -10.40
N GLU A 242 -19.40 0.08 -9.26
CA GLU A 242 -20.82 0.39 -9.11
C GLU A 242 -21.17 1.80 -9.61
N GLY A 243 -20.35 2.79 -9.37
CA GLY A 243 -20.54 4.15 -9.90
C GLY A 243 -20.59 4.19 -11.44
N GLN A 244 -19.77 3.36 -12.09
CA GLN A 244 -19.78 3.23 -13.56
C GLN A 244 -21.04 2.54 -14.10
N ARG A 245 -21.66 1.61 -13.35
CA ARG A 245 -22.93 0.98 -13.75
C ARG A 245 -24.09 1.96 -13.72
N GLU A 246 -24.16 2.83 -12.74
CA GLU A 246 -25.21 3.86 -12.65
C GLU A 246 -25.09 4.90 -13.77
N VAL A 247 -23.90 5.41 -14.03
CA VAL A 247 -23.68 6.41 -15.11
C VAL A 247 -23.98 5.81 -16.49
N ARG A 248 -23.62 4.55 -16.76
CA ARG A 248 -23.97 3.85 -18.01
C ARG A 248 -25.46 3.56 -18.10
N GLY A 249 -26.14 3.24 -17.02
CA GLY A 249 -27.59 3.06 -16.95
C GLY A 249 -28.35 4.34 -17.29
N VAL A 250 -27.97 5.48 -16.73
CA VAL A 250 -28.59 6.80 -16.95
C VAL A 250 -28.36 7.29 -18.37
N ARG A 251 -27.19 7.08 -18.97
CA ARG A 251 -26.93 7.45 -20.38
C ARG A 251 -27.75 6.63 -21.37
N ARG A 252 -28.02 5.36 -21.08
CA ARG A 252 -28.84 4.50 -21.95
C ARG A 252 -30.31 4.87 -21.94
N TRP A 253 -30.83 5.41 -20.83
CA TRP A 253 -32.25 5.83 -20.71
C TRP A 253 -32.53 7.15 -21.42
N ARG A 254 -31.58 8.11 -21.47
CA ARG A 254 -31.75 9.40 -22.14
C ARG A 254 -31.74 9.33 -23.69
N GLY A 255 -31.33 8.22 -24.27
CA GLY A 255 -31.26 8.02 -25.75
C GLY A 255 -32.53 7.49 -26.41
N ARG A 256 -33.61 7.16 -25.67
CA ARG A 256 -34.84 6.56 -26.26
C ARG A 256 -36.10 7.42 -26.18
N GLY A 257 -35.98 8.68 -25.97
CA GLY A 257 -37.13 9.55 -25.89
C GLY A 257 -37.08 10.66 -26.96
N LYS A 258 -37.27 10.34 -28.25
CA LYS A 258 -37.79 11.21 -29.29
C LYS A 258 -37.85 10.42 -30.62
N ASN A 259 -38.99 9.85 -30.90
CA ASN A 259 -39.66 9.85 -32.21
C ASN A 259 -41.13 9.57 -31.97
#